data_16e8683a4f6d18daa946c05b1d268e5b
#
_entry.id   16e8683a4f6d18daa946c05b1d268e5b
#
_cell.length_a   1.000
_cell.length_b   1.000
_cell.length_c   1.000
_cell.angle_alpha   90.00
_cell.angle_beta   90.00
_cell.angle_gamma   90.00
#
_symmetry.space_group_name_H-M   'P 1'
#
loop_
_entity.id
_entity.type
_entity.pdbx_description
1 polymer ?
#
loop_
_entity_poly.entity_id
_entity_poly.type
_entity_poly.pdbx_seq_one_letter_code
_entity_poly.pdbx_strand_id
1 'polypeptide(L)'
;MKILILVSIIALSVGLTGCTENREPATKTVPGATGTPAAKPVAEKPAGGDAAAGKAVAERDCKTCHGMDGSGIAPGIPRLAAQRERYLFLALTEYMQMRRTHAALRSIVERLSGKELRDVVAYYASQPPLPPASGTEAQASLLEKGKALAAGCAKCHGEEGNSTAPGVPSLAGQQPHYLVTAIQEYHRGERGNAAMKAMLGDAGRLELESLALYYASRTPAQRSAPPFGDPAAGEPRTAMCGGCHGPRGVSSDAATPSLAGQDPQYLMKSIKAYRTSRQHWGMQRYVAGLSDKDIENITAYYSVQPSSPADSMQGSARELAAKCDRCHDNGDSPAIVAPILRAQDKDYLVMALRAYRDDKRQSTTMHKMSVIYSNAIIDSIASYYASQPRNKR
;
A
#
# COMPACT_ATOMS: atom_id res chain seq x y z
N MET A 1 23.67 49.46 -45.88
CA MET A 1 25.16 49.45 -45.79
C MET A 1 25.55 48.00 -45.59
N LYS A 2 26.10 47.38 -46.66
CA LYS A 2 26.45 45.95 -46.73
C LYS A 2 27.82 45.75 -46.04
N ILE A 3 27.94 44.75 -45.18
CA ILE A 3 29.26 44.14 -44.90
C ILE A 3 29.12 42.65 -44.97
N LEU A 4 29.71 42.08 -45.99
CA LEU A 4 30.11 40.69 -46.16
C LEU A 4 31.38 40.43 -45.35
N ILE A 5 31.49 39.32 -44.66
CA ILE A 5 32.79 38.74 -44.30
C ILE A 5 32.77 37.25 -44.55
N LEU A 6 33.78 36.89 -45.29
CA LEU A 6 34.18 35.68 -45.97
C LEU A 6 34.33 34.44 -45.09
N VAL A 7 34.06 33.35 -45.80
CA VAL A 7 34.42 31.93 -45.55
C VAL A 7 35.94 31.77 -45.62
N SER A 8 36.49 30.87 -44.79
CA SER A 8 37.76 30.19 -45.06
C SER A 8 37.62 28.73 -44.68
N ILE A 9 37.57 27.91 -45.75
CA ILE A 9 37.71 26.46 -45.75
C ILE A 9 39.20 26.16 -45.77
N ILE A 10 39.71 25.32 -44.88
CA ILE A 10 40.98 24.62 -45.07
C ILE A 10 40.71 23.13 -44.97
N ALA A 11 40.78 22.47 -46.09
CA ALA A 11 40.90 21.03 -46.24
C ALA A 11 42.37 20.65 -46.19
N LEU A 12 42.72 19.65 -45.44
CA LEU A 12 43.95 18.90 -45.61
C LEU A 12 43.70 17.43 -45.44
N SER A 13 43.93 16.72 -46.53
CA SER A 13 43.87 15.27 -46.70
C SER A 13 45.22 14.61 -46.43
N VAL A 14 45.17 13.31 -46.26
CA VAL A 14 46.20 12.25 -46.51
C VAL A 14 46.71 11.53 -45.27
N GLY A 15 46.51 10.20 -45.32
CA GLY A 15 47.40 9.19 -44.79
C GLY A 15 46.73 7.97 -44.14
N LEU A 16 46.37 6.98 -45.01
CA LEU A 16 46.13 5.59 -44.56
C LEU A 16 47.47 4.94 -44.20
N THR A 17 47.59 4.33 -43.03
CA THR A 17 48.26 3.03 -42.88
C THR A 17 47.80 2.38 -41.58
N GLY A 18 47.43 1.12 -41.65
CA GLY A 18 46.87 0.32 -40.59
C GLY A 18 47.89 -0.16 -39.56
N CYS A 19 47.37 -0.60 -38.45
CA CYS A 19 47.73 -1.85 -37.76
C CYS A 19 46.86 -1.98 -36.53
N THR A 20 46.25 -3.12 -36.38
CA THR A 20 45.47 -3.62 -35.27
C THR A 20 46.26 -3.65 -33.96
N GLU A 21 45.75 -3.05 -32.91
CA GLU A 21 46.06 -3.49 -31.55
C GLU A 21 44.92 -3.14 -30.61
N ASN A 22 44.31 -4.20 -30.05
CA ASN A 22 43.34 -4.13 -29.00
C ASN A 22 43.99 -3.48 -27.75
N ARG A 23 43.50 -2.33 -27.34
CA ARG A 23 43.72 -1.79 -26.00
C ARG A 23 42.38 -1.47 -25.34
N GLU A 24 42.03 -2.26 -24.34
CA GLU A 24 40.99 -1.93 -23.35
C GLU A 24 41.27 -0.57 -22.71
N PRO A 25 40.26 0.26 -22.43
CA PRO A 25 40.42 1.49 -21.65
C PRO A 25 40.63 1.16 -20.18
N ALA A 26 41.74 1.62 -19.64
CA ALA A 26 42.08 1.52 -18.23
C ALA A 26 40.99 2.21 -17.36
N THR A 27 40.30 1.44 -16.53
CA THR A 27 39.44 1.90 -15.43
C THR A 27 40.32 2.57 -14.36
N LYS A 28 40.10 3.86 -14.14
CA LYS A 28 40.66 4.57 -12.98
C LYS A 28 40.01 4.01 -11.71
N THR A 29 40.79 3.28 -10.93
CA THR A 29 40.46 2.86 -9.57
C THR A 29 40.35 4.07 -8.63
N VAL A 30 39.18 4.31 -8.09
CA VAL A 30 38.96 5.20 -6.96
C VAL A 30 39.30 4.42 -5.69
N PRO A 31 40.15 4.92 -4.78
CA PRO A 31 40.49 4.20 -3.55
C PRO A 31 39.37 4.31 -2.54
N GLY A 32 38.95 3.16 -1.99
CA GLY A 32 38.53 2.98 -0.62
C GLY A 32 37.14 3.44 -0.21
N ALA A 33 36.11 2.66 -0.57
CA ALA A 33 34.99 2.49 0.35
C ALA A 33 35.19 1.12 1.03
N THR A 34 35.52 1.14 2.31
CA THR A 34 35.60 -0.05 3.16
C THR A 34 34.21 -0.70 3.19
N GLY A 35 34.07 -1.76 2.43
CA GLY A 35 32.87 -2.59 2.43
C GLY A 35 32.67 -3.20 3.80
N THR A 36 31.58 -2.85 4.45
CA THR A 36 31.04 -3.60 5.58
C THR A 36 30.83 -5.04 5.12
N PRO A 37 31.38 -6.06 5.81
CA PRO A 37 31.20 -7.45 5.39
C PRO A 37 29.70 -7.77 5.36
N ALA A 38 29.21 -8.25 4.23
CA ALA A 38 27.91 -8.84 4.14
C ALA A 38 27.83 -9.99 5.16
N ALA A 39 27.01 -9.82 6.19
CA ALA A 39 26.77 -10.84 7.17
C ALA A 39 26.22 -12.08 6.44
N LYS A 40 26.97 -13.18 6.51
CA LYS A 40 26.50 -14.49 6.03
C LYS A 40 25.13 -14.79 6.64
N PRO A 41 24.16 -15.31 5.88
CA PRO A 41 22.89 -15.73 6.45
C PRO A 41 23.17 -16.82 7.49
N VAL A 42 22.83 -16.52 8.76
CA VAL A 42 22.84 -17.52 9.83
C VAL A 42 21.69 -18.46 9.58
N ALA A 43 21.94 -19.50 8.81
CA ALA A 43 21.02 -20.60 8.53
C ALA A 43 21.30 -21.77 9.45
N GLU A 44 21.29 -21.56 10.76
CA GLU A 44 21.18 -22.66 11.70
C GLU A 44 19.82 -22.62 12.37
N LYS A 45 19.11 -23.78 12.30
CA LYS A 45 17.97 -24.04 13.17
C LYS A 45 18.48 -23.88 14.59
N PRO A 46 18.00 -22.93 15.42
CA PRO A 46 18.46 -22.85 16.79
C PRO A 46 18.24 -24.20 17.44
N ALA A 47 19.26 -24.76 18.06
CA ALA A 47 19.11 -25.94 18.90
C ALA A 47 17.96 -25.66 19.87
N GLY A 48 16.95 -26.53 19.92
CA GLY A 48 15.69 -26.28 20.60
C GLY A 48 15.91 -25.77 22.02
N GLY A 49 15.21 -24.65 22.37
CA GLY A 49 15.22 -24.15 23.75
C GLY A 49 14.39 -25.05 24.66
N ASP A 50 14.65 -24.96 25.96
CA ASP A 50 13.85 -25.63 26.99
C ASP A 50 12.67 -24.72 27.39
N ALA A 51 11.45 -25.10 26.98
CA ALA A 51 10.24 -24.35 27.29
C ALA A 51 9.95 -24.28 28.80
N ALA A 52 10.33 -25.30 29.59
CA ALA A 52 10.14 -25.29 31.03
C ALA A 52 11.08 -24.25 31.70
N ALA A 53 12.34 -24.19 31.28
CA ALA A 53 13.28 -23.16 31.73
C ALA A 53 12.85 -21.78 31.23
N GLY A 54 12.31 -21.68 30.00
CA GLY A 54 11.82 -20.45 29.39
C GLY A 54 10.65 -19.82 30.14
N LYS A 55 9.82 -20.60 30.84
CA LYS A 55 8.76 -20.11 31.71
C LYS A 55 9.28 -19.15 32.79
N ALA A 56 10.39 -19.48 33.42
CA ALA A 56 11.01 -18.62 34.45
C ALA A 56 11.50 -17.29 33.86
N VAL A 57 12.08 -17.33 32.66
CA VAL A 57 12.51 -16.12 31.93
C VAL A 57 11.29 -15.27 31.55
N ALA A 58 10.22 -15.90 31.02
CA ALA A 58 9.00 -15.20 30.65
C ALA A 58 8.37 -14.52 31.87
N GLU A 59 8.36 -15.19 33.02
CA GLU A 59 7.81 -14.65 34.28
C GLU A 59 8.60 -13.45 34.79
N ARG A 60 9.92 -13.50 34.68
CA ARG A 60 10.81 -12.41 35.13
C ARG A 60 10.77 -11.19 34.23
N ASP A 61 10.84 -11.37 32.90
CA ASP A 61 11.17 -10.31 31.96
C ASP A 61 10.07 -9.95 30.94
N CYS A 62 9.08 -10.85 30.67
CA CYS A 62 8.19 -10.68 29.52
C CYS A 62 6.70 -10.54 29.88
N LYS A 63 6.26 -11.16 31.00
CA LYS A 63 4.82 -11.27 31.34
C LYS A 63 4.11 -9.94 31.51
N THR A 64 4.83 -8.90 31.93
CA THR A 64 4.26 -7.57 32.19
C THR A 64 3.61 -6.95 30.97
N CYS A 65 4.15 -7.26 29.76
CA CYS A 65 3.61 -6.76 28.50
C CYS A 65 2.89 -7.86 27.70
N HIS A 66 3.47 -9.07 27.68
CA HIS A 66 2.97 -10.13 26.79
C HIS A 66 2.02 -11.13 27.47
N GLY A 67 1.87 -11.09 28.80
CA GLY A 67 1.18 -12.14 29.56
C GLY A 67 2.01 -13.44 29.63
N MET A 68 1.67 -14.32 30.56
CA MET A 68 2.29 -15.66 30.61
C MET A 68 1.79 -16.54 29.44
N ASP A 69 0.57 -16.36 29.03
CA ASP A 69 -0.06 -17.03 27.89
C ASP A 69 0.38 -16.47 26.52
N GLY A 70 1.13 -15.37 26.49
CA GLY A 70 1.56 -14.69 25.30
C GLY A 70 0.44 -13.97 24.54
N SER A 71 -0.66 -13.61 25.21
CA SER A 71 -1.83 -12.95 24.58
C SER A 71 -1.58 -11.48 24.24
N GLY A 72 -0.62 -10.81 24.91
CA GLY A 72 -0.47 -9.36 24.90
C GLY A 72 -1.53 -8.69 25.79
N ILE A 73 -1.12 -7.78 26.67
CA ILE A 73 -2.02 -7.18 27.67
C ILE A 73 -2.74 -5.92 27.19
N ALA A 74 -2.34 -5.38 26.04
CA ALA A 74 -2.90 -4.14 25.48
C ALA A 74 -2.74 -4.11 23.94
N PRO A 75 -3.56 -3.30 23.25
CA PRO A 75 -3.39 -3.04 21.82
C PRO A 75 -1.98 -2.57 21.49
N GLY A 76 -1.42 -3.05 20.39
CA GLY A 76 -0.05 -2.76 19.97
C GLY A 76 1.01 -3.67 20.59
N ILE A 77 0.69 -4.46 21.60
CA ILE A 77 1.56 -5.50 22.15
C ILE A 77 1.39 -6.79 21.33
N PRO A 78 2.43 -7.29 20.67
CA PRO A 78 2.29 -8.47 19.82
C PRO A 78 1.97 -9.73 20.62
N ARG A 79 1.11 -10.54 20.05
CA ARG A 79 0.81 -11.88 20.56
C ARG A 79 1.97 -12.82 20.25
N LEU A 80 2.52 -13.45 21.28
CA LEU A 80 3.67 -14.35 21.18
C LEU A 80 3.26 -15.82 21.16
N ALA A 81 2.09 -16.17 21.73
CA ALA A 81 1.58 -17.54 21.81
C ALA A 81 1.57 -18.23 20.43
N ALA A 82 2.06 -19.46 20.39
CA ALA A 82 2.13 -20.29 19.18
C ALA A 82 2.81 -19.61 17.97
N GLN A 83 3.60 -18.55 18.17
CA GLN A 83 4.38 -17.95 17.10
C GLN A 83 5.56 -18.86 16.75
N ARG A 84 6.07 -18.76 15.54
CA ARG A 84 7.22 -19.57 15.08
C ARG A 84 8.45 -19.29 15.93
N GLU A 85 9.03 -20.33 16.51
CA GLU A 85 10.21 -20.23 17.38
C GLU A 85 11.36 -19.50 16.69
N ARG A 86 11.67 -19.89 15.46
CA ARG A 86 12.72 -19.27 14.64
C ARG A 86 12.47 -17.77 14.42
N TYR A 87 11.21 -17.37 14.20
CA TYR A 87 10.87 -15.96 14.04
C TYR A 87 11.02 -15.17 15.33
N LEU A 88 10.55 -15.73 16.47
CA LEU A 88 10.70 -15.08 17.77
C LEU A 88 12.19 -14.88 18.11
N PHE A 89 13.00 -15.90 17.87
CA PHE A 89 14.46 -15.82 18.09
C PHE A 89 15.10 -14.74 17.24
N LEU A 90 14.79 -14.71 15.94
CA LEU A 90 15.27 -13.67 15.03
C LEU A 90 14.83 -12.27 15.49
N ALA A 91 13.56 -12.12 15.88
CA ALA A 91 13.03 -10.84 16.33
C ALA A 91 13.75 -10.29 17.56
N LEU A 92 14.02 -11.13 18.58
CA LEU A 92 14.77 -10.73 19.76
C LEU A 92 16.23 -10.40 19.42
N THR A 93 16.85 -11.19 18.53
CA THR A 93 18.21 -10.92 18.04
C THR A 93 18.29 -9.57 17.30
N GLU A 94 17.26 -9.23 16.52
CA GLU A 94 17.22 -7.96 15.81
C GLU A 94 17.08 -6.75 16.75
N TYR A 95 16.38 -6.87 17.87
CA TYR A 95 16.38 -5.84 18.91
C TYR A 95 17.76 -5.70 19.58
N MET A 96 18.43 -6.79 19.88
CA MET A 96 19.79 -6.78 20.42
C MET A 96 20.78 -6.13 19.44
N GLN A 97 20.65 -6.38 18.16
CA GLN A 97 21.52 -5.85 17.09
C GLN A 97 21.07 -4.47 16.56
N MET A 98 20.10 -3.82 17.19
CA MET A 98 19.55 -2.51 16.80
C MET A 98 18.96 -2.44 15.37
N ARG A 99 18.67 -3.57 14.74
CA ARG A 99 17.91 -3.63 13.49
C ARG A 99 16.41 -3.38 13.68
N ARG A 100 15.93 -3.54 14.93
CA ARG A 100 14.63 -3.08 15.40
C ARG A 100 14.84 -2.15 16.58
N THR A 101 14.11 -1.04 16.61
CA THR A 101 14.23 -0.03 17.66
C THR A 101 13.06 -0.17 18.65
N HIS A 102 13.38 -0.52 19.90
CA HIS A 102 12.45 -0.49 21.03
C HIS A 102 13.26 -0.51 22.33
N ALA A 103 13.33 0.63 23.01
CA ALA A 103 14.24 0.81 24.15
C ALA A 103 14.06 -0.24 25.26
N ALA A 104 12.81 -0.51 25.66
CA ALA A 104 12.53 -1.50 26.70
C ALA A 104 12.94 -2.92 26.31
N LEU A 105 12.60 -3.35 25.06
CA LEU A 105 12.99 -4.68 24.56
C LEU A 105 14.51 -4.81 24.45
N ARG A 106 15.21 -3.77 23.97
CA ARG A 106 16.65 -3.76 23.93
C ARG A 106 17.26 -4.00 25.32
N SER A 107 16.84 -3.23 26.32
CA SER A 107 17.31 -3.39 27.69
C SER A 107 17.07 -4.79 28.27
N ILE A 108 15.96 -5.45 27.88
CA ILE A 108 15.67 -6.83 28.29
C ILE A 108 16.61 -7.81 27.59
N VAL A 109 16.69 -7.77 26.24
CA VAL A 109 17.45 -8.77 25.49
C VAL A 109 18.96 -8.68 25.71
N GLU A 110 19.49 -7.50 26.04
CA GLU A 110 20.92 -7.31 26.39
C GLU A 110 21.31 -8.02 27.69
N ARG A 111 20.35 -8.32 28.58
CA ARG A 111 20.60 -9.04 29.84
C ARG A 111 20.42 -10.55 29.71
N LEU A 112 19.81 -11.03 28.66
CA LEU A 112 19.54 -12.46 28.44
C LEU A 112 20.78 -13.15 27.88
N SER A 113 21.14 -14.29 28.46
CA SER A 113 22.09 -15.20 27.84
C SER A 113 21.50 -15.83 26.57
N GLY A 114 22.36 -16.30 25.67
CA GLY A 114 21.91 -16.99 24.47
C GLY A 114 21.07 -18.23 24.75
N LYS A 115 21.25 -18.88 25.92
CA LYS A 115 20.38 -19.99 26.36
C LYS A 115 19.03 -19.48 26.78
N GLU A 116 18.92 -18.48 27.64
CA GLU A 116 17.65 -17.89 28.08
C GLU A 116 16.83 -17.34 26.92
N LEU A 117 17.50 -16.78 25.91
CA LEU A 117 16.85 -16.32 24.67
C LEU A 117 16.18 -17.47 23.93
N ARG A 118 16.82 -18.63 23.80
CA ARG A 118 16.24 -19.83 23.18
C ARG A 118 15.10 -20.39 24.02
N ASP A 119 15.30 -20.46 25.34
CA ASP A 119 14.33 -21.03 26.27
C ASP A 119 13.02 -20.23 26.30
N VAL A 120 13.09 -18.90 26.39
CA VAL A 120 11.87 -18.05 26.40
C VAL A 120 11.13 -18.07 25.08
N VAL A 121 11.86 -18.18 23.97
CA VAL A 121 11.27 -18.33 22.64
C VAL A 121 10.53 -19.67 22.53
N ALA A 122 11.14 -20.78 22.99
CA ALA A 122 10.51 -22.09 23.04
C ALA A 122 9.26 -22.08 23.94
N TYR A 123 9.31 -21.38 25.07
CA TYR A 123 8.15 -21.24 25.96
C TYR A 123 6.95 -20.58 25.26
N TYR A 124 7.11 -19.40 24.65
CA TYR A 124 5.99 -18.74 23.97
C TYR A 124 5.54 -19.46 22.71
N ALA A 125 6.44 -20.07 21.97
CA ALA A 125 6.11 -20.89 20.80
C ALA A 125 5.27 -22.13 21.17
N SER A 126 5.46 -22.70 22.37
CA SER A 126 4.74 -23.85 22.88
C SER A 126 3.35 -23.51 23.45
N GLN A 127 3.04 -22.23 23.68
CA GLN A 127 1.74 -21.82 24.19
C GLN A 127 0.62 -22.16 23.17
N PRO A 128 -0.59 -22.49 23.63
CA PRO A 128 -1.70 -22.75 22.72
C PRO A 128 -2.01 -21.54 21.84
N PRO A 129 -2.46 -21.75 20.59
CA PRO A 129 -2.85 -20.65 19.71
C PRO A 129 -4.04 -19.91 20.30
N LEU A 130 -3.96 -18.59 20.28
CA LEU A 130 -5.02 -17.71 20.75
C LEU A 130 -6.16 -17.63 19.73
N PRO A 131 -7.41 -17.43 20.19
CA PRO A 131 -8.51 -17.15 19.28
C PRO A 131 -8.25 -15.88 18.47
N PRO A 132 -8.89 -15.74 17.30
CA PRO A 132 -8.85 -14.48 16.56
C PRO A 132 -9.24 -13.32 17.47
N ALA A 133 -8.59 -12.18 17.32
CA ALA A 133 -9.09 -10.94 17.88
C ALA A 133 -10.44 -10.67 17.22
N SER A 134 -11.42 -10.18 17.96
CA SER A 134 -12.74 -9.81 17.43
C SER A 134 -12.61 -8.67 16.40
N GLY A 135 -12.06 -8.98 15.24
CA GLY A 135 -11.68 -8.01 14.22
C GLY A 135 -12.83 -7.49 13.35
N THR A 136 -14.01 -8.14 13.46
CA THR A 136 -15.25 -7.64 12.86
C THR A 136 -15.69 -6.29 13.43
N GLU A 137 -15.42 -6.01 14.70
CA GLU A 137 -15.79 -4.75 15.33
C GLU A 137 -14.96 -3.56 14.82
N ALA A 138 -13.67 -3.72 14.59
CA ALA A 138 -12.83 -2.58 14.16
C ALA A 138 -13.10 -2.18 12.70
N GLN A 139 -13.32 -3.13 11.80
CA GLN A 139 -13.68 -2.85 10.41
C GLN A 139 -15.12 -2.35 10.30
N ALA A 140 -16.04 -2.94 11.04
CA ALA A 140 -17.41 -2.44 11.19
C ALA A 140 -17.41 -1.01 11.75
N SER A 141 -16.56 -0.71 12.73
CA SER A 141 -16.46 0.64 13.30
C SER A 141 -15.96 1.68 12.32
N LEU A 142 -15.01 1.35 11.42
CA LEU A 142 -14.52 2.26 10.37
C LEU A 142 -15.58 2.50 9.30
N LEU A 143 -16.25 1.45 8.85
CA LEU A 143 -17.34 1.57 7.88
C LEU A 143 -18.54 2.34 8.45
N GLU A 144 -18.93 2.08 9.69
CA GLU A 144 -19.99 2.83 10.38
C GLU A 144 -19.59 4.29 10.60
N LYS A 145 -18.35 4.56 10.99
CA LYS A 145 -17.82 5.92 11.07
C LYS A 145 -17.85 6.62 9.70
N GLY A 146 -17.41 5.92 8.66
CA GLY A 146 -17.47 6.41 7.28
C GLY A 146 -18.91 6.68 6.83
N LYS A 147 -19.86 5.81 7.16
CA LYS A 147 -21.29 5.97 6.89
C LYS A 147 -21.87 7.20 7.59
N ALA A 148 -21.54 7.39 8.87
CA ALA A 148 -21.98 8.58 9.62
C ALA A 148 -21.46 9.88 8.97
N LEU A 149 -20.20 9.90 8.55
CA LEU A 149 -19.61 11.05 7.87
C LEU A 149 -20.22 11.28 6.47
N ALA A 150 -20.56 10.19 5.77
CA ALA A 150 -21.14 10.25 4.42
C ALA A 150 -22.51 10.93 4.36
N ALA A 151 -23.24 10.99 5.46
CA ALA A 151 -24.55 11.68 5.54
C ALA A 151 -24.44 13.16 5.09
N GLY A 152 -23.37 13.86 5.43
CA GLY A 152 -23.11 15.23 4.99
C GLY A 152 -22.83 15.34 3.49
N CYS A 153 -22.32 14.29 2.86
CA CYS A 153 -21.93 14.26 1.44
C CYS A 153 -23.09 13.86 0.51
N ALA A 154 -24.08 13.14 1.06
CA ALA A 154 -25.21 12.56 0.30
C ALA A 154 -26.01 13.60 -0.50
N LYS A 155 -26.13 14.83 0.01
CA LYS A 155 -26.85 15.91 -0.67
C LYS A 155 -26.36 16.19 -2.09
N CYS A 156 -25.06 16.02 -2.34
CA CYS A 156 -24.48 16.26 -3.65
C CYS A 156 -24.11 14.94 -4.36
N HIS A 157 -23.50 14.00 -3.63
CA HIS A 157 -22.99 12.76 -4.19
C HIS A 157 -24.03 11.62 -4.22
N GLY A 158 -25.26 11.87 -3.76
CA GLY A 158 -26.34 10.88 -3.66
C GLY A 158 -26.16 9.95 -2.45
N GLU A 159 -27.26 9.28 -2.10
CA GLU A 159 -27.19 8.22 -1.09
C GLU A 159 -26.19 7.15 -1.54
N GLU A 160 -25.43 6.66 -0.61
CA GLU A 160 -24.38 5.67 -0.86
C GLU A 160 -23.34 6.08 -1.93
N GLY A 161 -23.29 7.36 -2.30
CA GLY A 161 -22.30 7.87 -3.25
C GLY A 161 -22.67 7.71 -4.72
N ASN A 162 -23.93 7.45 -5.04
CA ASN A 162 -24.45 7.36 -6.41
C ASN A 162 -25.05 8.71 -6.83
N SER A 163 -24.22 9.62 -7.34
CA SER A 163 -24.67 10.93 -7.78
C SER A 163 -25.58 10.87 -8.99
N THR A 164 -26.67 11.64 -8.94
CA THR A 164 -27.54 11.92 -10.09
C THR A 164 -27.38 13.33 -10.63
N ALA A 165 -26.64 14.17 -9.92
CA ALA A 165 -26.40 15.57 -10.30
C ALA A 165 -25.30 15.66 -11.38
N PRO A 166 -25.57 16.30 -12.53
CA PRO A 166 -24.59 16.45 -13.59
C PRO A 166 -23.33 17.20 -13.13
N GLY A 167 -22.16 16.63 -13.44
CA GLY A 167 -20.86 17.20 -13.07
C GLY A 167 -20.43 16.96 -11.63
N VAL A 168 -21.23 16.23 -10.84
CA VAL A 168 -20.87 15.75 -9.50
C VAL A 168 -20.52 14.27 -9.60
N PRO A 169 -19.32 13.84 -9.15
CA PRO A 169 -18.90 12.46 -9.30
C PRO A 169 -19.68 11.49 -8.42
N SER A 170 -19.93 10.29 -8.94
CA SER A 170 -20.25 9.13 -8.11
C SER A 170 -19.01 8.69 -7.35
N LEU A 171 -19.20 8.34 -6.09
CA LEU A 171 -18.14 7.87 -5.17
C LEU A 171 -18.26 6.36 -4.91
N ALA A 172 -19.47 5.80 -5.12
CA ALA A 172 -19.75 4.37 -4.95
C ALA A 172 -18.80 3.52 -5.79
N GLY A 173 -18.22 2.48 -5.17
CA GLY A 173 -17.33 1.53 -5.82
C GLY A 173 -16.03 2.11 -6.36
N GLN A 174 -15.69 3.34 -6.00
CA GLN A 174 -14.44 3.95 -6.44
C GLN A 174 -13.25 3.40 -5.63
N GLN A 175 -12.08 3.38 -6.25
CA GLN A 175 -10.86 2.86 -5.65
C GLN A 175 -10.49 3.58 -4.35
N PRO A 176 -10.26 2.86 -3.24
CA PRO A 176 -10.18 3.47 -1.91
C PRO A 176 -8.98 4.40 -1.75
N HIS A 177 -7.81 4.02 -2.25
CA HIS A 177 -6.62 4.88 -2.17
C HIS A 177 -6.77 6.13 -3.04
N TYR A 178 -7.38 6.00 -4.23
CA TYR A 178 -7.71 7.15 -5.05
C TYR A 178 -8.67 8.10 -4.33
N LEU A 179 -9.72 7.57 -3.66
CA LEU A 179 -10.65 8.40 -2.88
C LEU A 179 -9.92 9.14 -1.75
N VAL A 180 -9.08 8.46 -0.98
CA VAL A 180 -8.25 9.10 0.08
C VAL A 180 -7.44 10.24 -0.50
N THR A 181 -6.71 9.99 -1.60
CA THR A 181 -5.88 11.00 -2.25
C THR A 181 -6.72 12.18 -2.74
N ALA A 182 -7.82 11.90 -3.46
CA ALA A 182 -8.69 12.94 -4.00
C ALA A 182 -9.32 13.80 -2.90
N ILE A 183 -9.80 13.21 -1.81
CA ILE A 183 -10.36 13.91 -0.66
C ILE A 183 -9.31 14.79 0.00
N GLN A 184 -8.09 14.28 0.21
CA GLN A 184 -6.98 15.04 0.79
C GLN A 184 -6.56 16.21 -0.10
N GLU A 185 -6.53 16.04 -1.43
CA GLU A 185 -6.24 17.12 -2.37
C GLU A 185 -7.28 18.24 -2.33
N TYR A 186 -8.57 17.91 -2.17
CA TYR A 186 -9.62 18.91 -1.94
C TYR A 186 -9.46 19.60 -0.58
N HIS A 187 -9.17 18.84 0.48
CA HIS A 187 -8.95 19.37 1.82
C HIS A 187 -7.79 20.37 1.85
N ARG A 188 -6.67 20.05 1.19
CA ARG A 188 -5.51 20.94 1.08
C ARG A 188 -5.69 22.07 0.06
N GLY A 189 -6.74 22.03 -0.75
CA GLY A 189 -7.00 23.00 -1.81
C GLY A 189 -6.17 22.78 -3.08
N GLU A 190 -5.49 21.66 -3.21
CA GLU A 190 -4.74 21.26 -4.42
C GLU A 190 -5.68 20.95 -5.60
N ARG A 191 -6.89 20.47 -5.29
CA ARG A 191 -8.01 20.45 -6.23
C ARG A 191 -8.93 21.62 -5.93
N GLY A 192 -9.12 22.50 -6.92
CA GLY A 192 -9.95 23.67 -6.79
C GLY A 192 -11.44 23.33 -6.77
N ASN A 193 -12.03 23.26 -5.56
CA ASN A 193 -13.49 23.23 -5.35
C ASN A 193 -13.81 23.73 -3.94
N ALA A 194 -14.31 24.96 -3.85
CA ALA A 194 -14.57 25.63 -2.57
C ALA A 194 -15.62 24.87 -1.72
N ALA A 195 -16.66 24.31 -2.36
CA ALA A 195 -17.68 23.53 -1.65
C ALA A 195 -17.09 22.28 -1.02
N MET A 196 -16.27 21.52 -1.77
CA MET A 196 -15.61 20.33 -1.23
C MET A 196 -14.65 20.68 -0.09
N LYS A 197 -13.86 21.75 -0.25
CA LYS A 197 -12.95 22.19 0.80
C LYS A 197 -13.70 22.59 2.08
N ALA A 198 -14.79 23.33 1.95
CA ALA A 198 -15.63 23.73 3.09
C ALA A 198 -16.29 22.54 3.78
N MET A 199 -16.79 21.56 3.02
CA MET A 199 -17.42 20.36 3.56
C MET A 199 -16.45 19.45 4.32
N LEU A 200 -15.19 19.43 3.91
CA LEU A 200 -14.18 18.60 4.57
C LEU A 200 -13.65 19.25 5.86
N GLY A 201 -13.71 20.59 5.96
CA GLY A 201 -13.40 21.34 7.18
C GLY A 201 -12.10 20.87 7.85
N ASP A 202 -12.18 20.58 9.14
CA ASP A 202 -11.06 20.09 9.96
C ASP A 202 -11.04 18.54 10.08
N ALA A 203 -11.69 17.82 9.16
CA ALA A 203 -11.76 16.36 9.20
C ALA A 203 -10.36 15.75 9.28
N GLY A 204 -10.14 14.94 10.31
CA GLY A 204 -8.88 14.27 10.55
C GLY A 204 -8.61 13.16 9.53
N ARG A 205 -7.35 12.77 9.41
CA ARG A 205 -6.92 11.74 8.44
C ARG A 205 -7.73 10.44 8.56
N LEU A 206 -7.98 9.96 9.78
CA LEU A 206 -8.74 8.73 10.00
C LEU A 206 -10.19 8.86 9.52
N GLU A 207 -10.78 10.04 9.63
CA GLU A 207 -12.13 10.33 9.16
C GLU A 207 -12.21 10.31 7.64
N LEU A 208 -11.26 10.95 6.96
CA LEU A 208 -11.16 10.95 5.51
C LEU A 208 -10.93 9.53 4.96
N GLU A 209 -10.10 8.74 5.63
CA GLU A 209 -9.87 7.34 5.28
C GLU A 209 -11.12 6.48 5.50
N SER A 210 -11.84 6.66 6.62
CA SER A 210 -13.10 5.96 6.90
C SER A 210 -14.17 6.26 5.85
N LEU A 211 -14.27 7.53 5.45
CA LEU A 211 -15.19 7.98 4.39
C LEU A 211 -14.86 7.33 3.04
N ALA A 212 -13.59 7.30 2.68
CA ALA A 212 -13.13 6.67 1.44
C ALA A 212 -13.43 5.16 1.42
N LEU A 213 -13.23 4.47 2.54
CA LEU A 213 -13.54 3.05 2.69
C LEU A 213 -15.03 2.77 2.57
N TYR A 214 -15.85 3.61 3.19
CA TYR A 214 -17.30 3.49 3.08
C TYR A 214 -17.75 3.56 1.62
N TYR A 215 -17.34 4.59 0.87
CA TYR A 215 -17.74 4.73 -0.53
C TYR A 215 -17.17 3.64 -1.45
N ALA A 216 -15.94 3.20 -1.23
CA ALA A 216 -15.34 2.10 -1.97
C ALA A 216 -16.16 0.79 -1.84
N SER A 217 -16.81 0.58 -0.70
CA SER A 217 -17.65 -0.59 -0.42
C SER A 217 -19.08 -0.50 -0.98
N ARG A 218 -19.50 0.64 -1.54
CA ARG A 218 -20.86 0.84 -2.04
C ARG A 218 -20.99 0.33 -3.47
N THR A 219 -22.19 -0.14 -3.81
CA THR A 219 -22.51 -0.62 -5.15
C THR A 219 -22.75 0.56 -6.10
N PRO A 220 -21.97 0.69 -7.18
CA PRO A 220 -22.22 1.73 -8.18
C PRO A 220 -23.53 1.50 -8.93
N ALA A 221 -24.26 2.57 -9.18
CA ALA A 221 -25.45 2.54 -10.03
C ALA A 221 -25.06 2.51 -11.52
N GLN A 222 -25.79 1.73 -12.31
CA GLN A 222 -25.68 1.72 -13.77
C GLN A 222 -26.23 3.03 -14.35
N ARG A 223 -25.52 3.63 -15.32
CA ARG A 223 -25.93 4.86 -16.00
C ARG A 223 -26.41 4.59 -17.42
N SER A 224 -27.33 5.42 -17.88
CA SER A 224 -27.75 5.51 -19.29
C SER A 224 -26.76 6.35 -20.09
N ALA A 225 -26.77 6.21 -21.40
CA ALA A 225 -25.98 7.04 -22.31
C ALA A 225 -26.29 8.54 -22.12
N PRO A 226 -25.28 9.42 -22.06
CA PRO A 226 -25.50 10.84 -21.96
C PRO A 226 -26.02 11.41 -23.27
N PRO A 227 -26.63 12.62 -23.25
CA PRO A 227 -27.14 13.28 -24.47
C PRO A 227 -26.04 13.88 -25.35
N PHE A 228 -24.76 13.56 -25.08
CA PHE A 228 -23.60 14.06 -25.83
C PHE A 228 -22.55 12.95 -25.97
N GLY A 229 -21.74 13.07 -27.02
CA GLY A 229 -20.73 12.06 -27.34
C GLY A 229 -21.38 10.76 -27.88
N ASP A 230 -20.53 9.91 -28.44
CA ASP A 230 -20.91 8.61 -28.96
C ASP A 230 -20.05 7.53 -28.26
N PRO A 231 -20.66 6.63 -27.46
CA PRO A 231 -19.92 5.55 -26.81
C PRO A 231 -19.16 4.64 -27.79
N ALA A 232 -19.73 4.35 -28.96
CA ALA A 232 -19.10 3.49 -29.96
C ALA A 232 -17.88 4.17 -30.60
N ALA A 233 -17.96 5.48 -30.87
CA ALA A 233 -16.82 6.26 -31.34
C ALA A 233 -15.76 6.50 -30.24
N GLY A 234 -16.16 6.41 -28.98
CA GLY A 234 -15.28 6.53 -27.82
C GLY A 234 -14.40 5.30 -27.58
N GLU A 235 -14.93 4.10 -27.78
CA GLU A 235 -14.27 2.82 -27.46
C GLU A 235 -12.84 2.71 -28.03
N PRO A 236 -12.58 2.93 -29.33
CA PRO A 236 -11.23 2.80 -29.90
C PRO A 236 -10.26 3.83 -29.33
N ARG A 237 -10.74 4.96 -28.80
CA ARG A 237 -9.94 6.02 -28.19
C ARG A 237 -9.47 5.69 -26.76
N THR A 238 -10.07 4.66 -26.15
CA THR A 238 -9.78 4.28 -24.74
C THR A 238 -8.65 3.25 -24.59
N ALA A 239 -8.10 2.72 -25.68
CA ALA A 239 -7.07 1.67 -25.63
C ALA A 239 -5.88 2.03 -24.73
N MET A 240 -5.39 3.28 -24.81
CA MET A 240 -4.29 3.75 -23.97
C MET A 240 -4.70 3.98 -22.50
N CYS A 241 -5.95 4.35 -22.26
CA CYS A 241 -6.49 4.59 -20.92
C CYS A 241 -6.60 3.28 -20.14
N GLY A 242 -7.00 2.20 -20.82
CA GLY A 242 -7.22 0.87 -20.25
C GLY A 242 -5.98 0.25 -19.62
N GLY A 243 -4.78 0.68 -20.03
CA GLY A 243 -3.52 0.21 -19.44
C GLY A 243 -3.37 0.53 -17.95
N CYS A 244 -3.95 1.65 -17.49
CA CYS A 244 -3.93 2.06 -16.09
C CYS A 244 -5.32 1.91 -15.44
N HIS A 245 -6.36 2.40 -16.12
CA HIS A 245 -7.73 2.41 -15.59
C HIS A 245 -8.47 1.06 -15.74
N GLY A 246 -7.80 0.06 -16.27
CA GLY A 246 -8.33 -1.29 -16.46
C GLY A 246 -9.27 -1.44 -17.68
N PRO A 247 -9.60 -2.68 -18.04
CA PRO A 247 -10.53 -2.97 -19.14
C PRO A 247 -11.87 -2.29 -18.87
N ARG A 248 -12.39 -1.62 -19.88
CA ARG A 248 -13.66 -0.86 -19.79
C ARG A 248 -13.71 0.17 -18.67
N GLY A 249 -12.55 0.58 -18.15
CA GLY A 249 -12.46 1.58 -17.08
C GLY A 249 -12.70 1.04 -15.67
N VAL A 250 -12.60 -0.26 -15.46
CA VAL A 250 -12.64 -0.87 -14.11
C VAL A 250 -11.22 -1.11 -13.66
N SER A 251 -10.71 -0.24 -12.80
CA SER A 251 -9.34 -0.34 -12.30
C SER A 251 -9.18 -1.47 -11.29
N SER A 252 -8.09 -2.21 -11.41
CA SER A 252 -7.62 -3.18 -10.39
C SER A 252 -6.55 -2.60 -9.46
N ASP A 253 -6.12 -1.36 -9.69
CA ASP A 253 -5.14 -0.67 -8.85
C ASP A 253 -5.85 0.29 -7.90
N ALA A 254 -5.61 0.13 -6.59
CA ALA A 254 -6.24 0.92 -5.55
C ALA A 254 -5.97 2.44 -5.63
N ALA A 255 -4.89 2.87 -6.30
CA ALA A 255 -4.52 4.27 -6.47
C ALA A 255 -5.02 4.88 -7.79
N THR A 256 -5.38 4.04 -8.76
CA THR A 256 -5.87 4.48 -10.07
C THR A 256 -7.40 4.44 -10.11
N PRO A 257 -8.09 5.53 -10.44
CA PRO A 257 -9.55 5.56 -10.38
C PRO A 257 -10.20 4.65 -11.42
N SER A 258 -11.29 4.01 -11.03
CA SER A 258 -12.25 3.45 -11.98
C SER A 258 -13.00 4.59 -12.71
N LEU A 259 -13.19 4.43 -14.01
CA LEU A 259 -13.91 5.39 -14.89
C LEU A 259 -15.31 4.88 -15.27
N ALA A 260 -15.51 3.56 -15.19
CA ALA A 260 -16.77 2.90 -15.51
C ALA A 260 -17.92 3.43 -14.63
N GLY A 261 -19.06 3.70 -15.24
CA GLY A 261 -20.27 4.18 -14.56
C GLY A 261 -20.16 5.57 -13.95
N GLN A 262 -19.09 6.31 -14.20
CA GLN A 262 -18.90 7.65 -13.66
C GLN A 262 -19.74 8.70 -14.38
N ASP A 263 -20.04 9.81 -13.69
CA ASP A 263 -20.76 10.92 -14.31
C ASP A 263 -20.01 11.50 -15.53
N PRO A 264 -20.63 11.55 -16.71
CA PRO A 264 -19.94 11.91 -17.94
C PRO A 264 -19.49 13.39 -17.97
N GLN A 265 -20.22 14.29 -17.36
CA GLN A 265 -19.83 15.70 -17.28
C GLN A 265 -18.66 15.89 -16.30
N TYR A 266 -18.66 15.15 -15.19
CA TYR A 266 -17.53 15.12 -14.28
C TYR A 266 -16.28 14.55 -14.96
N LEU A 267 -16.39 13.42 -15.67
CA LEU A 267 -15.27 12.86 -16.44
C LEU A 267 -14.72 13.88 -17.45
N MET A 268 -15.59 14.51 -18.23
CA MET A 268 -15.21 15.52 -19.23
C MET A 268 -14.45 16.68 -18.58
N LYS A 269 -15.00 17.27 -17.51
CA LYS A 269 -14.35 18.35 -16.76
C LYS A 269 -12.99 17.90 -16.19
N SER A 270 -12.93 16.66 -15.66
CA SER A 270 -11.74 16.11 -15.06
C SER A 270 -10.63 15.85 -16.08
N ILE A 271 -10.97 15.32 -17.27
CA ILE A 271 -10.00 15.10 -18.36
C ILE A 271 -9.50 16.45 -18.88
N LYS A 272 -10.38 17.42 -19.12
CA LYS A 272 -9.99 18.78 -19.56
C LYS A 272 -9.12 19.48 -18.53
N ALA A 273 -9.36 19.28 -17.24
CA ALA A 273 -8.56 19.91 -16.17
C ALA A 273 -7.08 19.46 -16.16
N TYR A 274 -6.75 18.27 -16.66
CA TYR A 274 -5.35 17.86 -16.82
C TYR A 274 -4.58 18.65 -17.87
N ARG A 275 -5.26 19.40 -18.74
CA ARG A 275 -4.61 20.34 -19.66
C ARG A 275 -4.23 21.66 -19.00
N THR A 276 -4.82 22.00 -17.86
CA THR A 276 -4.71 23.33 -17.25
C THR A 276 -4.34 23.31 -15.77
N SER A 277 -5.17 22.75 -14.89
CA SER A 277 -5.10 22.93 -13.44
C SER A 277 -4.72 21.68 -12.65
N ARG A 278 -4.98 20.49 -13.16
CA ARG A 278 -4.60 19.25 -12.48
C ARG A 278 -3.17 18.84 -12.82
N GLN A 279 -2.38 18.61 -11.77
CA GLN A 279 -0.97 18.23 -11.90
C GLN A 279 -0.82 16.70 -11.82
N HIS A 280 -0.80 16.04 -12.97
CA HIS A 280 -0.46 14.62 -13.07
C HIS A 280 0.18 14.36 -14.44
N TRP A 281 1.51 14.30 -14.48
CA TRP A 281 2.27 14.25 -15.73
C TRP A 281 1.85 13.10 -16.67
N GLY A 282 1.52 11.93 -16.10
CA GLY A 282 1.02 10.78 -16.89
C GLY A 282 -0.26 11.14 -17.63
N MET A 283 -1.27 11.67 -16.92
CA MET A 283 -2.53 12.09 -17.54
C MET A 283 -2.34 13.23 -18.53
N GLN A 284 -1.50 14.22 -18.22
CA GLN A 284 -1.23 15.36 -19.12
C GLN A 284 -0.74 14.89 -20.49
N ARG A 285 0.18 13.92 -20.54
CA ARG A 285 0.69 13.35 -21.81
C ARG A 285 -0.43 12.75 -22.68
N TYR A 286 -1.33 11.99 -22.04
CA TYR A 286 -2.39 11.29 -22.77
C TYR A 286 -3.50 12.21 -23.22
N VAL A 287 -3.83 13.26 -22.46
CA VAL A 287 -4.93 14.17 -22.79
C VAL A 287 -4.52 15.31 -23.74
N ALA A 288 -3.23 15.59 -23.88
CA ALA A 288 -2.72 16.70 -24.68
C ALA A 288 -3.12 16.62 -26.16
N GLY A 289 -3.18 15.39 -26.71
CA GLY A 289 -3.51 15.15 -28.13
C GLY A 289 -4.98 14.87 -28.42
N LEU A 290 -5.85 14.86 -27.41
CA LEU A 290 -7.27 14.60 -27.61
C LEU A 290 -8.00 15.88 -28.09
N SER A 291 -8.89 15.77 -29.08
CA SER A 291 -9.85 16.84 -29.37
C SER A 291 -10.96 16.87 -28.29
N ASP A 292 -11.72 17.96 -28.23
CA ASP A 292 -12.86 18.03 -27.32
C ASP A 292 -13.92 16.98 -27.68
N LYS A 293 -14.07 16.67 -28.98
CA LYS A 293 -14.94 15.60 -29.43
C LYS A 293 -14.49 14.21 -29.02
N ASP A 294 -13.17 13.95 -29.04
CA ASP A 294 -12.62 12.70 -28.49
C ASP A 294 -12.94 12.58 -27.00
N ILE A 295 -12.81 13.65 -26.23
CA ILE A 295 -13.13 13.66 -24.80
C ILE A 295 -14.62 13.39 -24.57
N GLU A 296 -15.51 14.01 -25.32
CA GLU A 296 -16.96 13.73 -25.26
C GLU A 296 -17.26 12.25 -25.50
N ASN A 297 -16.70 11.68 -26.57
CA ASN A 297 -16.92 10.28 -26.94
C ASN A 297 -16.34 9.31 -25.88
N ILE A 298 -15.10 9.57 -25.40
CA ILE A 298 -14.45 8.79 -24.33
C ILE A 298 -15.29 8.81 -23.04
N THR A 299 -15.82 9.98 -22.66
CA THR A 299 -16.62 10.09 -21.44
C THR A 299 -17.98 9.43 -21.59
N ALA A 300 -18.59 9.50 -22.77
CA ALA A 300 -19.80 8.77 -23.08
C ALA A 300 -19.58 7.25 -23.01
N TYR A 301 -18.47 6.76 -23.56
CA TYR A 301 -18.11 5.35 -23.48
C TYR A 301 -17.99 4.87 -22.02
N TYR A 302 -17.17 5.54 -21.19
CA TYR A 302 -16.96 5.11 -19.82
C TYR A 302 -18.19 5.23 -18.93
N SER A 303 -19.05 6.22 -19.16
CA SER A 303 -20.23 6.43 -18.34
C SER A 303 -21.24 5.29 -18.40
N VAL A 304 -21.30 4.57 -19.52
CA VAL A 304 -22.24 3.44 -19.72
C VAL A 304 -21.60 2.08 -19.42
N GLN A 305 -20.30 2.04 -19.12
CA GLN A 305 -19.68 0.77 -18.78
C GLN A 305 -20.20 0.24 -17.44
N PRO A 306 -20.46 -1.08 -17.35
CA PRO A 306 -20.83 -1.67 -16.08
C PRO A 306 -19.67 -1.50 -15.08
N SER A 307 -20.02 -0.97 -13.92
CA SER A 307 -19.10 -0.82 -12.80
C SER A 307 -19.47 -1.82 -11.71
N SER A 308 -18.47 -2.34 -11.02
CA SER A 308 -18.65 -3.15 -9.84
C SER A 308 -18.21 -2.33 -8.61
N PRO A 309 -18.71 -2.65 -7.40
CA PRO A 309 -18.04 -2.16 -6.21
C PRO A 309 -16.55 -2.42 -6.39
N ALA A 310 -15.69 -1.49 -6.02
CA ALA A 310 -14.28 -1.79 -5.83
C ALA A 310 -14.29 -3.03 -4.95
N ASP A 311 -13.77 -4.14 -5.49
CA ASP A 311 -13.91 -5.48 -4.90
C ASP A 311 -14.02 -5.39 -3.40
N SER A 312 -15.17 -5.82 -2.86
CA SER A 312 -15.55 -5.50 -1.49
C SER A 312 -14.32 -5.53 -0.61
N MET A 313 -14.13 -4.59 0.29
CA MET A 313 -12.90 -4.50 1.11
C MET A 313 -12.49 -5.84 1.74
N GLN A 314 -13.43 -6.78 1.88
CA GLN A 314 -13.16 -8.18 2.20
C GLN A 314 -12.50 -8.92 1.05
N GLY A 315 -12.86 -8.66 -0.20
CA GLY A 315 -12.19 -9.19 -1.37
C GLY A 315 -10.79 -8.62 -1.54
N SER A 316 -10.61 -7.31 -1.45
CA SER A 316 -9.29 -6.69 -1.65
C SER A 316 -8.32 -6.97 -0.49
N ALA A 317 -8.77 -6.96 0.77
CA ALA A 317 -7.94 -7.36 1.91
C ALA A 317 -7.56 -8.84 1.82
N ARG A 318 -8.46 -9.70 1.39
CA ARG A 318 -8.22 -11.13 1.16
C ARG A 318 -7.26 -11.37 -0.02
N GLU A 319 -7.45 -10.67 -1.12
CA GLU A 319 -6.56 -10.76 -2.29
C GLU A 319 -5.16 -10.24 -1.99
N LEU A 320 -5.05 -9.13 -1.26
CA LEU A 320 -3.78 -8.61 -0.78
C LEU A 320 -3.13 -9.58 0.19
N ALA A 321 -3.91 -10.17 1.11
CA ALA A 321 -3.45 -11.20 2.02
C ALA A 321 -2.92 -12.44 1.29
N ALA A 322 -3.56 -12.86 0.20
CA ALA A 322 -3.08 -13.99 -0.60
C ALA A 322 -1.65 -13.78 -1.15
N LYS A 323 -1.25 -12.54 -1.41
CA LYS A 323 0.14 -12.22 -1.76
C LYS A 323 1.09 -12.36 -0.57
N CYS A 324 0.63 -11.99 0.62
CA CYS A 324 1.41 -12.09 1.86
C CYS A 324 1.50 -13.54 2.34
N ASP A 325 0.41 -14.32 2.20
CA ASP A 325 0.31 -15.71 2.62
C ASP A 325 1.36 -16.61 1.96
N ARG A 326 1.86 -16.25 0.76
CA ARG A 326 2.94 -16.98 0.10
C ARG A 326 4.19 -17.15 0.98
N CYS A 327 4.46 -16.20 1.88
CA CYS A 327 5.57 -16.27 2.82
C CYS A 327 5.10 -16.50 4.26
N HIS A 328 3.97 -15.90 4.63
CA HIS A 328 3.50 -15.88 6.03
C HIS A 328 2.67 -17.11 6.41
N ASP A 329 2.00 -17.76 5.47
CA ASP A 329 1.19 -18.99 5.71
C ASP A 329 1.90 -20.29 5.27
N ASN A 330 3.11 -20.20 4.73
CA ASN A 330 3.81 -21.30 4.03
C ASN A 330 4.59 -22.24 4.97
N GLY A 331 4.13 -22.45 6.21
CA GLY A 331 4.79 -23.34 7.17
C GLY A 331 6.19 -22.85 7.63
N ASP A 332 6.98 -23.73 8.21
CA ASP A 332 8.36 -23.48 8.59
C ASP A 332 9.29 -23.74 7.39
N SER A 333 9.31 -22.82 6.41
CA SER A 333 10.28 -22.92 5.32
C SER A 333 11.69 -22.64 5.84
N PRO A 334 12.67 -23.48 5.57
CA PRO A 334 14.07 -23.21 5.96
C PRO A 334 14.63 -21.96 5.27
N ALA A 335 14.07 -21.56 4.12
CA ALA A 335 14.54 -20.41 3.35
C ALA A 335 13.94 -19.07 3.81
N ILE A 336 12.74 -19.07 4.44
CA ILE A 336 12.02 -17.83 4.77
C ILE A 336 11.60 -17.84 6.24
N VAL A 337 12.16 -16.91 7.01
CA VAL A 337 11.77 -16.68 8.40
C VAL A 337 10.70 -15.60 8.45
N ALA A 338 9.45 -16.00 8.30
CA ALA A 338 8.31 -15.09 8.35
C ALA A 338 7.40 -15.40 9.56
N PRO A 339 6.81 -14.38 10.23
CA PRO A 339 5.86 -14.59 11.33
C PRO A 339 4.52 -15.13 10.84
N ILE A 340 3.80 -15.79 11.73
CA ILE A 340 2.37 -16.05 11.56
C ILE A 340 1.64 -14.73 11.80
N LEU A 341 0.81 -14.31 10.84
CA LEU A 341 0.03 -13.06 10.92
C LEU A 341 -1.39 -13.30 11.47
N ARG A 342 -1.96 -14.49 11.26
CA ARG A 342 -3.32 -14.84 11.68
C ARG A 342 -3.46 -14.78 13.19
N ALA A 343 -4.57 -14.23 13.65
CA ALA A 343 -4.87 -13.98 15.05
C ALA A 343 -3.81 -13.12 15.80
N GLN A 344 -3.03 -12.33 15.07
CA GLN A 344 -2.12 -11.35 15.68
C GLN A 344 -2.88 -10.09 16.08
N ASP A 345 -2.37 -9.34 17.06
CA ASP A 345 -2.92 -8.05 17.44
C ASP A 345 -2.96 -7.08 16.26
N LYS A 346 -4.13 -6.46 16.03
CA LYS A 346 -4.36 -5.56 14.89
C LYS A 346 -3.43 -4.35 14.92
N ASP A 347 -3.36 -3.68 16.07
CA ASP A 347 -2.61 -2.43 16.18
C ASP A 347 -1.12 -2.68 16.04
N TYR A 348 -0.64 -3.82 16.56
CA TYR A 348 0.73 -4.26 16.31
C TYR A 348 0.99 -4.49 14.82
N LEU A 349 0.09 -5.14 14.08
CA LEU A 349 0.23 -5.34 12.64
C LEU A 349 0.27 -4.01 11.89
N VAL A 350 -0.60 -3.05 12.25
CA VAL A 350 -0.59 -1.69 11.69
C VAL A 350 0.75 -1.00 11.93
N MET A 351 1.23 -1.01 13.18
CA MET A 351 2.51 -0.40 13.53
C MET A 351 3.68 -1.05 12.77
N ALA A 352 3.70 -2.38 12.69
CA ALA A 352 4.76 -3.12 12.01
C ALA A 352 4.79 -2.85 10.50
N LEU A 353 3.63 -2.86 9.82
CA LEU A 353 3.53 -2.56 8.39
C LEU A 353 3.93 -1.10 8.09
N ARG A 354 3.50 -0.14 8.93
CA ARG A 354 3.93 1.27 8.81
C ARG A 354 5.43 1.41 9.00
N ALA A 355 6.00 0.71 9.99
CA ALA A 355 7.44 0.76 10.24
C ALA A 355 8.26 0.22 9.05
N TYR A 356 7.79 -0.83 8.39
CA TYR A 356 8.41 -1.31 7.14
C TYR A 356 8.23 -0.34 5.98
N ARG A 357 7.02 0.21 5.80
CA ARG A 357 6.73 1.19 4.74
C ARG A 357 7.62 2.43 4.87
N ASP A 358 7.77 2.93 6.09
CA ASP A 358 8.48 4.17 6.41
C ASP A 358 9.98 3.95 6.67
N ASP A 359 10.51 2.77 6.31
CA ASP A 359 11.91 2.31 6.45
C ASP A 359 12.47 2.39 7.89
N LYS A 360 11.57 2.38 8.89
CA LYS A 360 11.91 2.37 10.32
C LYS A 360 12.18 0.96 10.87
N ARG A 361 11.92 -0.06 10.06
CA ARG A 361 12.17 -1.46 10.37
C ARG A 361 12.81 -2.12 9.17
N GLN A 362 14.01 -2.69 9.38
CA GLN A 362 14.82 -3.23 8.28
C GLN A 362 14.24 -4.53 7.74
N SER A 363 13.82 -4.53 6.50
CA SER A 363 13.57 -5.68 5.65
C SER A 363 13.29 -5.20 4.23
N THR A 364 14.20 -5.45 3.32
CA THR A 364 14.05 -5.04 1.90
C THR A 364 12.77 -5.62 1.29
N THR A 365 12.43 -6.87 1.59
CA THR A 365 11.21 -7.53 1.09
C THR A 365 9.96 -6.87 1.66
N MET A 366 9.88 -6.70 2.99
CA MET A 366 8.70 -6.11 3.62
C MET A 366 8.55 -4.64 3.27
N HIS A 367 9.65 -3.88 3.13
CA HIS A 367 9.60 -2.50 2.65
C HIS A 367 8.99 -2.43 1.25
N LYS A 368 9.54 -3.21 0.28
CA LYS A 368 9.00 -3.25 -1.09
C LYS A 368 7.52 -3.65 -1.16
N MET A 369 7.09 -4.55 -0.28
CA MET A 369 5.69 -5.00 -0.22
C MET A 369 4.76 -3.94 0.39
N SER A 370 5.24 -3.14 1.35
CA SER A 370 4.40 -2.22 2.11
C SER A 370 4.45 -0.76 1.64
N VAL A 371 5.50 -0.35 0.92
CA VAL A 371 5.71 1.05 0.49
C VAL A 371 4.56 1.63 -0.33
N ILE A 372 3.85 0.79 -1.08
CA ILE A 372 2.71 1.18 -1.91
C ILE A 372 1.39 1.30 -1.14
N TYR A 373 1.34 0.87 0.13
CA TYR A 373 0.08 0.79 0.87
C TYR A 373 -0.21 2.09 1.64
N SER A 374 -1.43 2.60 1.46
CA SER A 374 -1.97 3.66 2.32
C SER A 374 -2.22 3.15 3.74
N ASN A 375 -2.46 4.06 4.68
CA ASN A 375 -2.84 3.65 6.04
C ASN A 375 -4.14 2.85 6.08
N ALA A 376 -5.10 3.18 5.21
CA ALA A 376 -6.36 2.46 5.12
C ALA A 376 -6.16 1.01 4.65
N ILE A 377 -5.33 0.80 3.64
CA ILE A 377 -4.98 -0.54 3.16
C ILE A 377 -4.23 -1.32 4.25
N ILE A 378 -3.28 -0.70 4.93
CA ILE A 378 -2.56 -1.31 6.05
C ILE A 378 -3.54 -1.72 7.15
N ASP A 379 -4.47 -0.84 7.52
CA ASP A 379 -5.49 -1.13 8.53
C ASP A 379 -6.41 -2.29 8.13
N SER A 380 -6.81 -2.35 6.85
CA SER A 380 -7.61 -3.44 6.29
C SER A 380 -6.89 -4.78 6.32
N ILE A 381 -5.63 -4.81 5.89
CA ILE A 381 -4.79 -6.03 5.93
C ILE A 381 -4.62 -6.49 7.38
N ALA A 382 -4.33 -5.57 8.30
CA ALA A 382 -4.16 -5.86 9.72
C ALA A 382 -5.45 -6.41 10.33
N SER A 383 -6.60 -5.79 10.05
CA SER A 383 -7.93 -6.25 10.50
C SER A 383 -8.24 -7.65 9.97
N TYR A 384 -7.98 -7.89 8.67
CA TYR A 384 -8.17 -9.21 8.07
C TYR A 384 -7.37 -10.27 8.82
N TYR A 385 -6.07 -10.09 9.02
CA TYR A 385 -5.25 -11.09 9.70
C TYR A 385 -5.61 -11.27 11.17
N ALA A 386 -5.94 -10.21 11.88
CA ALA A 386 -6.36 -10.28 13.28
C ALA A 386 -7.64 -11.11 13.45
N SER A 387 -8.57 -11.05 12.48
CA SER A 387 -9.83 -11.80 12.49
C SER A 387 -9.71 -13.25 12.01
N GLN A 388 -8.59 -13.64 11.38
CA GLN A 388 -8.43 -14.99 10.86
C GLN A 388 -8.00 -15.96 11.97
N PRO A 389 -8.62 -17.15 12.07
CA PRO A 389 -8.13 -18.17 12.98
C PRO A 389 -6.75 -18.65 12.55
N ARG A 390 -5.93 -19.05 13.51
CA ARG A 390 -4.68 -19.74 13.19
C ARG A 390 -5.01 -21.13 12.63
N ASN A 391 -4.35 -21.49 11.54
CA ASN A 391 -4.45 -22.84 11.02
C ASN A 391 -3.93 -23.81 12.07
N LYS A 392 -4.66 -24.91 12.33
CA LYS A 392 -4.14 -26.00 13.15
C LYS A 392 -2.89 -26.56 12.46
N ARG A 393 -1.80 -26.65 13.19
CA ARG A 393 -0.58 -27.33 12.73
C ARG A 393 -0.82 -28.80 12.55
#